data_d740958c08f6ab15b3f0dddc633e3586
#
_entry.id   d740958c08f6ab15b3f0dddc633e3586
#
_cell.length_a   1.000
_cell.length_b   1.000
_cell.length_c   1.000
_cell.angle_alpha   90.00
_cell.angle_beta   90.00
_cell.angle_gamma   90.00
#
_symmetry.space_group_name_H-M   'P 1'
#
loop_
_entity.id
_entity.type
_entity.pdbx_description
1 polymer ?
#
loop_
_entity_poly.entity_id
_entity_poly.type
_entity_poly.pdbx_seq_one_letter_code
_entity_poly.pdbx_strand_id
1 'polypeptide(L)'
;MDKSEKLALNVSGLLLVVFLVAIVYASVAKEVDVPTCITDMEPFATDTLFQTGPDSYELQMVARMWAFQPGNITLPAGSTVDLYLTSQDIIHGFKITGKNLNLMAVPGAINYMSVTFEEPGVYDFACHEFCGAAHHTMAGKFTIVEEEAFEGETFGEGSL
;
A
#
# COMPACT_ATOMS: atom_id res chain seq x y z
N MET A 1 -3.11 -48.00 -11.97
CA MET A 1 -2.24 -46.82 -12.15
C MET A 1 -0.94 -47.27 -12.78
N ASP A 2 -0.67 -46.79 -13.96
CA ASP A 2 0.57 -47.13 -14.68
C ASP A 2 1.78 -46.27 -14.22
N LYS A 3 2.96 -46.53 -14.83
CA LYS A 3 4.19 -45.80 -14.44
C LYS A 3 4.11 -44.31 -14.79
N SER A 4 3.43 -43.97 -15.89
CA SER A 4 3.28 -42.59 -16.35
C SER A 4 2.34 -41.79 -15.44
N GLU A 5 1.25 -42.41 -15.01
CA GLU A 5 0.32 -41.81 -14.03
C GLU A 5 0.99 -41.53 -12.69
N LYS A 6 1.77 -42.49 -12.18
CA LYS A 6 2.54 -42.33 -10.93
C LYS A 6 3.57 -41.21 -11.05
N LEU A 7 4.29 -41.17 -12.19
CA LEU A 7 5.25 -40.09 -12.45
C LEU A 7 4.55 -38.72 -12.49
N ALA A 8 3.43 -38.59 -13.23
CA ALA A 8 2.69 -37.36 -13.33
C ALA A 8 2.20 -36.88 -11.96
N LEU A 9 1.62 -37.76 -11.15
CA LEU A 9 1.18 -37.44 -9.80
C LEU A 9 2.32 -37.00 -8.87
N ASN A 10 3.47 -37.70 -8.92
CA ASN A 10 4.61 -37.35 -8.09
C ASN A 10 5.20 -35.98 -8.50
N VAL A 11 5.35 -35.75 -9.81
CA VAL A 11 5.85 -34.45 -10.32
C VAL A 11 4.88 -33.32 -9.97
N SER A 12 3.58 -33.50 -10.15
CA SER A 12 2.57 -32.51 -9.80
C SER A 12 2.56 -32.24 -8.30
N GLY A 13 2.64 -33.27 -7.47
CA GLY A 13 2.72 -33.13 -6.03
C GLY A 13 3.98 -32.37 -5.58
N LEU A 14 5.14 -32.70 -6.17
CA LEU A 14 6.38 -31.98 -5.91
C LEU A 14 6.28 -30.49 -6.29
N LEU A 15 5.76 -30.20 -7.48
CA LEU A 15 5.57 -28.80 -7.92
C LEU A 15 4.63 -28.03 -7.00
N LEU A 16 3.54 -28.65 -6.57
CA LEU A 16 2.61 -28.03 -5.62
C LEU A 16 3.32 -27.66 -4.31
N VAL A 17 4.11 -28.56 -3.75
CA VAL A 17 4.88 -28.30 -2.53
C VAL A 17 5.89 -27.17 -2.76
N VAL A 18 6.62 -27.17 -3.88
CA VAL A 18 7.58 -26.11 -4.22
C VAL A 18 6.88 -24.75 -4.31
N PHE A 19 5.72 -24.66 -4.98
CA PHE A 19 4.97 -23.42 -5.08
C PHE A 19 4.43 -22.94 -3.73
N LEU A 20 3.93 -23.85 -2.89
CA LEU A 20 3.48 -23.48 -1.54
C LEU A 20 4.63 -22.92 -0.70
N VAL A 21 5.79 -23.55 -0.73
CA VAL A 21 6.98 -23.06 -0.02
C VAL A 21 7.41 -21.70 -0.57
N ALA A 22 7.38 -21.50 -1.89
CA ALA A 22 7.71 -20.22 -2.52
C ALA A 22 6.73 -19.10 -2.13
N ILE A 23 5.42 -19.40 -2.05
CA ILE A 23 4.41 -18.44 -1.60
C ILE A 23 4.64 -18.03 -0.14
N VAL A 24 4.84 -19.03 0.74
CA VAL A 24 5.12 -18.75 2.17
C VAL A 24 6.42 -17.94 2.32
N TYR A 25 7.46 -18.32 1.57
CA TYR A 25 8.71 -17.57 1.57
C TYR A 25 8.52 -16.13 1.08
N ALA A 26 7.77 -15.93 0.00
CA ALA A 26 7.50 -14.59 -0.52
C ALA A 26 6.72 -13.73 0.50
N SER A 27 5.70 -14.31 1.13
CA SER A 27 4.89 -13.60 2.13
C SER A 27 5.71 -13.22 3.36
N VAL A 28 6.50 -14.15 3.90
CA VAL A 28 7.22 -13.94 5.18
C VAL A 28 8.54 -13.20 5.00
N ALA A 29 9.34 -13.58 3.98
CA ALA A 29 10.70 -13.06 3.82
C ALA A 29 10.81 -11.88 2.86
N LYS A 30 9.79 -11.64 2.05
CA LYS A 30 9.73 -10.51 1.10
C LYS A 30 8.61 -9.54 1.41
N GLU A 31 7.86 -9.78 2.50
CA GLU A 31 6.75 -8.91 2.93
C GLU A 31 5.77 -8.62 1.80
N VAL A 32 5.55 -9.60 0.93
CA VAL A 32 4.58 -9.49 -0.15
C VAL A 32 3.20 -9.62 0.45
N ASP A 33 2.51 -8.50 0.53
CA ASP A 33 1.11 -8.42 0.96
C ASP A 33 0.17 -8.31 -0.25
N VAL A 34 -1.11 -8.56 -0.01
CA VAL A 34 -2.15 -8.52 -1.04
C VAL A 34 -3.11 -7.39 -0.71
N PRO A 35 -3.36 -6.47 -1.67
CA PRO A 35 -4.36 -5.42 -1.49
C PRO A 35 -5.71 -5.99 -1.06
N THR A 36 -6.29 -5.41 -0.03
CA THR A 36 -7.57 -5.83 0.54
C THR A 36 -8.61 -4.72 0.37
N CYS A 37 -9.83 -5.08 0.00
CA CYS A 37 -10.96 -4.17 -0.02
C CYS A 37 -11.65 -4.19 1.35
N ILE A 38 -11.79 -3.03 1.96
CA ILE A 38 -12.49 -2.86 3.26
C ILE A 38 -13.97 -2.65 2.99
N THR A 39 -14.82 -3.47 3.60
CA THR A 39 -16.27 -3.49 3.34
C THR A 39 -17.11 -2.96 4.52
N ASP A 40 -16.51 -2.77 5.65
CA ASP A 40 -17.14 -2.32 6.91
C ASP A 40 -16.86 -0.85 7.25
N MET A 41 -16.20 -0.13 6.33
CA MET A 41 -15.93 1.30 6.44
C MET A 41 -16.57 2.04 5.27
N GLU A 42 -17.22 3.17 5.55
CA GLU A 42 -17.75 4.06 4.52
C GLU A 42 -16.63 4.86 3.85
N PRO A 43 -16.66 5.05 2.51
CA PRO A 43 -15.68 5.86 1.82
C PRO A 43 -15.64 7.29 2.36
N PHE A 44 -14.46 7.73 2.73
CA PHE A 44 -14.20 9.06 3.28
C PHE A 44 -14.01 10.12 2.17
N ALA A 45 -14.34 11.37 2.51
CA ALA A 45 -14.25 12.50 1.56
C ALA A 45 -13.00 13.35 1.79
N THR A 46 -12.36 13.24 2.93
CA THR A 46 -11.18 14.01 3.34
C THR A 46 -10.04 13.08 3.73
N ASP A 47 -8.85 13.51 3.42
CA ASP A 47 -7.64 12.84 3.87
C ASP A 47 -7.41 13.07 5.36
N THR A 48 -6.84 12.07 6.02
CA THR A 48 -6.40 12.16 7.41
C THR A 48 -5.12 11.34 7.60
N LEU A 49 -4.27 11.80 8.49
CA LEU A 49 -3.10 11.07 8.95
C LEU A 49 -3.05 11.19 10.47
N PHE A 50 -3.00 10.08 11.17
CA PHE A 50 -2.87 10.06 12.62
C PHE A 50 -1.99 8.92 13.09
N GLN A 51 -1.31 9.14 14.19
CA GLN A 51 -0.45 8.15 14.81
C GLN A 51 -1.29 7.21 15.67
N THR A 52 -1.18 5.91 15.42
CA THR A 52 -1.90 4.84 16.15
C THR A 52 -1.02 4.12 17.16
N GLY A 53 0.30 4.29 17.07
CA GLY A 53 1.30 3.70 17.96
C GLY A 53 2.64 4.41 17.83
N PRO A 54 3.69 3.99 18.54
CA PRO A 54 5.01 4.66 18.49
C PRO A 54 5.53 4.83 17.07
N ASP A 55 5.45 3.78 16.26
CA ASP A 55 5.95 3.76 14.87
C ASP A 55 4.84 3.39 13.88
N SER A 56 3.57 3.54 14.29
CA SER A 56 2.42 3.12 13.50
C SER A 56 1.52 4.30 13.17
N TYR A 57 1.14 4.42 11.92
CA TYR A 57 0.34 5.51 11.38
C TYR A 57 -0.82 4.96 10.55
N GLU A 58 -1.99 5.56 10.66
CA GLU A 58 -3.09 5.35 9.75
C GLU A 58 -3.19 6.54 8.80
N LEU A 59 -3.20 6.25 7.50
CA LEU A 59 -3.33 7.23 6.45
C LEU A 59 -4.57 6.95 5.63
N GLN A 60 -5.55 7.81 5.72
CA GLN A 60 -6.70 7.86 4.83
C GLN A 60 -6.37 8.80 3.67
N MET A 61 -6.18 8.23 2.48
CA MET A 61 -5.79 8.98 1.29
C MET A 61 -6.93 9.01 0.27
N VAL A 62 -7.18 10.19 -0.27
CA VAL A 62 -8.20 10.41 -1.30
C VAL A 62 -7.55 10.70 -2.64
N ALA A 63 -7.94 9.96 -3.66
CA ALA A 63 -7.58 10.25 -5.04
C ALA A 63 -8.69 11.03 -5.75
N ARG A 64 -8.31 12.00 -6.55
CA ARG A 64 -9.20 12.72 -7.48
C ARG A 64 -8.38 13.30 -8.63
N MET A 65 -9.01 13.68 -9.73
CA MET A 65 -8.32 14.29 -10.89
C MET A 65 -7.74 15.67 -10.53
N TRP A 66 -6.42 15.85 -10.48
CA TRP A 66 -5.31 14.93 -10.73
C TRP A 66 -4.35 15.05 -9.56
N ALA A 67 -4.81 14.65 -8.40
CA ALA A 67 -4.04 14.72 -7.16
C ALA A 67 -4.38 13.56 -6.21
N PHE A 68 -3.40 13.19 -5.42
CA PHE A 68 -3.61 12.44 -4.18
C PHE A 68 -3.63 13.42 -3.01
N GLN A 69 -4.47 13.18 -2.05
CA GLN A 69 -4.54 13.97 -0.81
C GLN A 69 -4.40 13.03 0.39
N PRO A 70 -3.38 13.24 1.25
CA PRO A 70 -2.33 14.24 1.12
C PRO A 70 -1.34 13.90 0.00
N GLY A 71 -0.74 14.92 -0.61
CA GLY A 71 0.25 14.75 -1.69
C GLY A 71 1.70 14.66 -1.21
N ASN A 72 1.99 15.13 -0.01
CA ASN A 72 3.29 15.05 0.63
C ASN A 72 3.11 14.66 2.09
N ILE A 73 3.85 13.66 2.52
CA ILE A 73 3.78 13.10 3.87
C ILE A 73 5.21 13.01 4.41
N THR A 74 5.42 13.48 5.63
CA THR A 74 6.71 13.34 6.32
C THR A 74 6.55 12.45 7.53
N LEU A 75 7.38 11.42 7.68
CA LEU A 75 7.35 10.45 8.77
C LEU A 75 8.78 10.10 9.22
N PRO A 76 8.96 9.63 10.45
CA PRO A 76 10.25 9.12 10.92
C PRO A 76 10.57 7.75 10.28
N ALA A 77 11.85 7.42 10.22
CA ALA A 77 12.31 6.08 9.82
C ALA A 77 11.78 5.01 10.80
N GLY A 78 11.49 3.83 10.28
CA GLY A 78 10.85 2.76 11.04
C GLY A 78 9.31 2.79 10.99
N SER A 79 8.71 3.85 10.46
CA SER A 79 7.25 4.00 10.40
C SER A 79 6.58 2.92 9.56
N THR A 80 5.53 2.33 10.13
CA THR A 80 4.56 1.48 9.43
C THR A 80 3.29 2.28 9.18
N VAL A 81 2.89 2.35 7.93
CA VAL A 81 1.71 3.11 7.48
C VAL A 81 0.63 2.15 7.00
N ASP A 82 -0.49 2.15 7.68
CA ASP A 82 -1.73 1.52 7.25
C ASP A 82 -2.46 2.47 6.30
N LEU A 83 -2.31 2.23 5.01
CA LEU A 83 -2.86 3.08 3.96
C LEU A 83 -4.25 2.61 3.53
N TYR A 84 -5.24 3.46 3.73
CA TYR A 84 -6.59 3.34 3.21
C TYR A 84 -6.77 4.31 2.04
N LEU A 85 -7.14 3.79 0.89
CA LEU A 85 -7.22 4.56 -0.36
C LEU A 85 -8.61 4.46 -0.98
N THR A 86 -9.19 5.62 -1.28
CA THR A 86 -10.45 5.73 -2.01
C THR A 86 -10.35 6.76 -3.13
N SER A 87 -11.35 6.83 -4.00
CA SER A 87 -11.47 7.85 -5.04
C SER A 87 -12.79 8.60 -4.93
N GLN A 88 -12.75 9.90 -5.24
CA GLN A 88 -13.95 10.76 -5.29
C GLN A 88 -14.55 10.89 -6.69
N ASP A 89 -13.88 10.44 -7.73
CA ASP A 89 -14.31 10.66 -9.11
C ASP A 89 -14.21 9.41 -9.98
N ILE A 90 -13.04 9.07 -10.46
CA ILE A 90 -12.80 7.92 -11.34
C ILE A 90 -11.77 6.97 -10.72
N ILE A 91 -11.45 5.90 -11.41
CA ILE A 91 -10.40 4.95 -10.99
C ILE A 91 -9.03 5.60 -11.20
N HIS A 92 -8.17 5.50 -10.17
CA HIS A 92 -6.76 5.84 -10.22
C HIS A 92 -5.92 4.66 -9.74
N GLY A 93 -4.73 4.49 -10.29
CA GLY A 93 -3.75 3.58 -9.73
C GLY A 93 -2.83 4.32 -8.76
N PHE A 94 -2.36 3.65 -7.72
CA PHE A 94 -1.42 4.21 -6.75
C PHE A 94 -0.26 3.23 -6.53
N LYS A 95 0.95 3.68 -6.76
CA LYS A 95 2.15 2.88 -6.58
C LYS A 95 3.26 3.71 -5.95
N ILE A 96 3.90 3.17 -4.91
CA ILE A 96 5.11 3.75 -4.31
C ILE A 96 6.34 3.14 -4.99
N THR A 97 7.23 3.99 -5.48
CA THR A 97 8.50 3.57 -6.08
C THR A 97 9.42 2.98 -5.01
N GLY A 98 9.98 1.81 -5.28
CA GLY A 98 10.89 1.12 -4.35
C GLY A 98 10.20 0.34 -3.23
N LYS A 99 8.87 0.37 -3.15
CA LYS A 99 8.09 -0.43 -2.19
C LYS A 99 7.16 -1.39 -2.91
N ASN A 100 6.82 -2.48 -2.24
CA ASN A 100 5.85 -3.46 -2.74
C ASN A 100 4.42 -3.03 -2.40
N LEU A 101 4.05 -1.79 -2.76
CA LEU A 101 2.70 -1.28 -2.57
C LEU A 101 2.14 -0.81 -3.91
N ASN A 102 1.02 -1.40 -4.29
CA ASN A 102 0.29 -1.08 -5.51
C ASN A 102 -1.21 -1.26 -5.26
N LEU A 103 -1.95 -0.17 -5.27
CA LEU A 103 -3.38 -0.12 -4.98
C LEU A 103 -4.16 0.53 -6.12
N MET A 104 -5.44 0.21 -6.19
CA MET A 104 -6.41 0.94 -7.01
C MET A 104 -7.26 1.82 -6.12
N ALA A 105 -7.36 3.11 -6.42
CA ALA A 105 -8.34 4.01 -5.84
C ALA A 105 -9.64 3.87 -6.65
N VAL A 106 -10.67 3.31 -6.03
CA VAL A 106 -11.94 3.02 -6.70
C VAL A 106 -13.06 3.82 -6.05
N PRO A 107 -13.88 4.54 -6.82
CA PRO A 107 -15.02 5.27 -6.28
C PRO A 107 -15.98 4.33 -5.54
N GLY A 108 -16.36 4.70 -4.32
CA GLY A 108 -17.27 3.91 -3.49
C GLY A 108 -16.66 2.67 -2.83
N ALA A 109 -15.34 2.47 -2.94
CA ALA A 109 -14.63 1.40 -2.26
C ALA A 109 -13.42 1.95 -1.52
N ILE A 110 -12.97 1.24 -0.48
CA ILE A 110 -11.72 1.51 0.23
C ILE A 110 -10.80 0.31 0.02
N ASN A 111 -9.64 0.56 -0.54
CA ASN A 111 -8.57 -0.42 -0.65
C ASN A 111 -7.50 -0.14 0.40
N TYR A 112 -7.00 -1.19 1.00
CA TYR A 112 -6.06 -1.15 2.11
C TYR A 112 -4.80 -1.94 1.80
N MET A 113 -3.68 -1.42 2.27
CA MET A 113 -2.40 -2.13 2.33
C MET A 113 -1.50 -1.45 3.35
N SER A 114 -0.72 -2.24 4.09
CA SER A 114 0.31 -1.74 5.00
C SER A 114 1.66 -1.62 4.31
N VAL A 115 2.45 -0.61 4.68
CA VAL A 115 3.81 -0.43 4.19
C VAL A 115 4.73 0.09 5.29
N THR A 116 5.93 -0.48 5.42
CA THR A 116 6.94 -0.03 6.37
C THR A 116 8.07 0.72 5.64
N PHE A 117 8.47 1.86 6.19
CA PHE A 117 9.58 2.69 5.71
C PHE A 117 10.75 2.60 6.69
N GLU A 118 11.61 1.60 6.52
CA GLU A 118 12.72 1.33 7.43
C GLU A 118 13.85 2.37 7.34
N GLU A 119 14.12 2.88 6.13
CA GLU A 119 15.26 3.75 5.86
C GLU A 119 14.81 5.18 5.53
N PRO A 120 15.55 6.21 5.99
CA PRO A 120 15.34 7.58 5.55
C PRO A 120 15.49 7.73 4.04
N GLY A 121 14.70 8.61 3.46
CA GLY A 121 14.73 8.85 2.02
C GLY A 121 13.46 9.48 1.48
N VAL A 122 13.42 9.66 0.18
CA VAL A 122 12.23 10.13 -0.53
C VAL A 122 11.67 8.98 -1.36
N TYR A 123 10.42 8.64 -1.09
CA TYR A 123 9.69 7.58 -1.77
C TYR A 123 8.56 8.21 -2.58
N ASP A 124 8.80 8.37 -3.87
CA ASP A 124 7.81 8.94 -4.77
C ASP A 124 6.67 7.95 -5.01
N PHE A 125 5.44 8.49 -5.08
CA PHE A 125 4.29 7.73 -5.54
C PHE A 125 3.63 8.43 -6.72
N ALA A 126 2.99 7.65 -7.59
CA ALA A 126 2.36 8.17 -8.79
C ALA A 126 1.12 7.35 -9.17
N CYS A 127 0.23 8.01 -9.91
CA CYS A 127 -0.86 7.35 -10.60
C CYS A 127 -0.32 6.54 -11.78
N HIS A 128 -0.70 5.26 -11.86
CA HIS A 128 -0.29 4.39 -12.96
C HIS A 128 -1.46 3.92 -13.83
N GLU A 129 -2.69 4.37 -13.53
CA GLU A 129 -3.88 4.09 -14.33
C GLU A 129 -4.34 5.36 -15.02
N PHE A 130 -4.57 5.32 -16.34
CA PHE A 130 -4.91 6.52 -17.10
C PHE A 130 -6.21 7.16 -16.59
N CYS A 131 -6.09 8.35 -16.04
CA CYS A 131 -7.17 9.12 -15.42
C CYS A 131 -7.44 10.49 -16.07
N GLY A 132 -7.02 10.68 -17.31
CA GLY A 132 -7.31 11.89 -18.08
C GLY A 132 -6.11 12.77 -18.42
N ALA A 133 -6.36 14.03 -18.78
CA ALA A 133 -5.37 14.91 -19.42
C ALA A 133 -4.11 15.19 -18.60
N ALA A 134 -4.25 15.37 -17.27
CA ALA A 134 -3.11 15.61 -16.39
C ALA A 134 -2.66 14.37 -15.59
N HIS A 135 -3.00 13.17 -16.08
CA HIS A 135 -2.56 11.90 -15.47
C HIS A 135 -1.05 11.86 -15.17
N HIS A 136 -0.22 12.35 -16.08
CA HIS A 136 1.24 12.33 -15.95
C HIS A 136 1.79 13.26 -14.85
N THR A 137 0.98 14.16 -14.30
CA THR A 137 1.34 15.04 -13.19
C THR A 137 0.83 14.55 -11.83
N MET A 138 -0.01 13.50 -11.83
CA MET A 138 -0.65 12.99 -10.61
C MET A 138 0.35 12.14 -9.82
N ALA A 139 1.08 12.79 -8.91
CA ALA A 139 2.14 12.22 -8.11
C ALA A 139 2.25 12.93 -6.76
N GLY A 140 3.01 12.33 -5.85
CA GLY A 140 3.38 12.87 -4.55
C GLY A 140 4.54 12.09 -3.95
N LYS A 141 4.82 12.29 -2.67
CA LYS A 141 5.94 11.63 -2.02
C LYS A 141 5.75 11.41 -0.51
N PHE A 142 6.36 10.36 -0.02
CA PHE A 142 6.72 10.21 1.39
C PHE A 142 8.16 10.69 1.57
N THR A 143 8.39 11.57 2.53
CA THR A 143 9.71 11.98 2.98
C THR A 143 9.97 11.34 4.33
N ILE A 144 10.87 10.39 4.36
CA ILE A 144 11.24 9.68 5.58
C ILE A 144 12.51 10.31 6.12
N VAL A 145 12.45 10.77 7.35
CA VAL A 145 13.55 11.45 8.04
C VAL A 145 14.07 10.58 9.18
N GLU A 146 15.29 10.86 9.66
CA GLU A 146 15.78 10.24 10.89
C GLU A 146 14.85 10.62 12.07
N GLU A 147 14.63 9.71 13.00
CA GLU A 147 13.72 9.91 14.13
C GLU A 147 14.04 11.18 14.93
N GLU A 148 15.34 11.48 15.12
CA GLU A 148 15.84 12.65 15.83
C GLU A 148 15.56 13.99 15.10
N ALA A 149 15.31 13.93 13.77
CA ALA A 149 15.02 15.07 12.92
C ALA A 149 13.51 15.26 12.68
N PHE A 150 12.68 14.33 13.16
CA PHE A 150 11.24 14.40 13.05
C PHE A 150 10.68 15.37 14.10
N GLU A 151 10.47 16.63 13.72
CA GLU A 151 9.62 17.56 14.48
C GLU A 151 8.16 17.19 14.18
N GLY A 152 7.52 16.46 15.10
CA GLY A 152 6.21 15.90 14.90
C GLY A 152 5.21 16.93 14.37
N GLU A 153 4.75 16.72 13.14
CA GLU A 153 3.54 17.40 12.66
C GLU A 153 2.41 17.01 13.61
N THR A 154 1.61 17.99 14.03
CA THR A 154 0.45 17.75 14.89
C THR A 154 -0.60 16.97 14.07
N PHE A 155 -0.49 15.67 14.08
CA PHE A 155 -1.53 14.79 13.58
C PHE A 155 -2.73 14.86 14.51
N GLY A 156 -3.94 14.97 13.96
CA GLY A 156 -5.15 14.96 14.77
C GLY A 156 -5.20 13.67 15.62
N GLU A 157 -5.39 13.79 16.93
CA GLU A 157 -5.68 12.64 17.77
C GLU A 157 -6.96 11.99 17.29
N GLY A 158 -6.84 10.80 16.69
CA GLY A 158 -7.99 10.00 16.29
C GLY A 158 -8.77 9.58 17.54
N SER A 159 -9.94 10.15 17.73
CA SER A 159 -10.91 9.62 18.70
C SER A 159 -11.46 8.30 18.16
N LEU A 160 -11.23 7.21 18.88
CA LEU A 160 -11.92 5.92 18.76
C LEU A 160 -13.44 6.07 18.96
#